data_5566d6b887897c34fb839b0dad20cb37
#
_entry.id   5566d6b887897c34fb839b0dad20cb37
#
_cell.length_a   1.000
_cell.length_b   1.000
_cell.length_c   1.000
_cell.angle_alpha   90.00
_cell.angle_beta   90.00
_cell.angle_gamma   90.00
#
_symmetry.space_group_name_H-M   'P 1'
#
loop_
_entity.id
_entity.type
_entity.pdbx_description
1 polymer ?
#
loop_
_entity_poly.entity_id
_entity_poly.type
_entity_poly.pdbx_seq_one_letter_code
_entity_poly.pdbx_strand_id
1 'polypeptide(L)'
;MKVHTQESEDLQKIADLVADIGVGMMTMQDNATGELHSRPMMPLEIDDELAVLFFTHESSLYGYALDRVNLAFADPDHASYVSIVGRAEVIKDVAAITRLWTPMAKPWFQEGVGDPGLVVLRVKLDSAEYWDANSSRVIRAFAMATSVLAGEPIGLGVHKRVKTTPSWRHRSLTNRLA
;
A
#
# COMPACT_ATOMS: atom_id res chain seq x y z
N MET A 1 -6.42 -12.07 -0.91
CA MET A 1 -5.06 -11.55 -0.89
C MET A 1 -4.19 -12.43 0.00
N LYS A 2 -2.89 -12.58 -0.29
CA LYS A 2 -1.94 -13.31 0.54
C LYS A 2 -1.07 -12.30 1.31
N VAL A 3 -0.85 -12.53 2.61
CA VAL A 3 0.02 -11.71 3.46
C VAL A 3 1.13 -12.60 4.01
N HIS A 4 2.38 -12.20 3.82
CA HIS A 4 3.53 -12.85 4.44
C HIS A 4 3.81 -12.24 5.82
N THR A 5 4.40 -13.02 6.70
CA THR A 5 4.79 -12.55 8.04
C THR A 5 5.82 -11.43 7.93
N GLN A 6 5.62 -10.36 8.69
CA GLN A 6 6.48 -9.18 8.69
C GLN A 6 7.47 -9.20 9.85
N GLU A 7 8.59 -8.45 9.70
CA GLU A 7 9.68 -8.41 10.68
C GLU A 7 9.30 -7.78 12.04
N SER A 8 8.26 -6.94 12.09
CA SER A 8 7.83 -6.28 13.32
C SER A 8 6.31 -6.25 13.44
N GLU A 9 5.82 -6.12 14.68
CA GLU A 9 4.39 -6.02 14.97
C GLU A 9 3.71 -4.85 14.25
N ASP A 10 4.39 -3.72 14.12
CA ASP A 10 3.84 -2.56 13.40
C ASP A 10 3.71 -2.79 11.90
N LEU A 11 4.72 -3.43 11.29
CA LEU A 11 4.68 -3.80 9.87
C LEU A 11 3.59 -4.85 9.63
N GLN A 12 3.46 -5.83 10.54
CA GLN A 12 2.38 -6.82 10.48
C GLN A 12 1.01 -6.15 10.59
N LYS A 13 0.86 -5.19 11.51
CA LYS A 13 -0.40 -4.43 11.66
C LYS A 13 -0.77 -3.66 10.40
N ILE A 14 0.19 -3.04 9.72
CA ILE A 14 -0.04 -2.36 8.44
C ILE A 14 -0.49 -3.38 7.38
N ALA A 15 0.18 -4.53 7.28
CA ALA A 15 -0.17 -5.57 6.32
C ALA A 15 -1.59 -6.12 6.56
N ASP A 16 -1.95 -6.35 7.81
CA ASP A 16 -3.29 -6.82 8.20
C ASP A 16 -4.37 -5.80 7.85
N LEU A 17 -4.16 -4.51 8.16
CA LEU A 17 -5.09 -3.44 7.80
C LEU A 17 -5.28 -3.30 6.29
N VAL A 18 -4.20 -3.38 5.51
CA VAL A 18 -4.28 -3.37 4.04
C VAL A 18 -5.07 -4.56 3.53
N ALA A 19 -4.88 -5.75 4.15
CA ALA A 19 -5.61 -6.96 3.79
C ALA A 19 -7.11 -6.86 4.08
N ASP A 20 -7.45 -6.33 5.24
CA ASP A 20 -8.84 -6.19 5.69
C ASP A 20 -9.61 -5.16 4.85
N ILE A 21 -8.97 -4.04 4.49
CA ILE A 21 -9.57 -3.00 3.66
C ILE A 21 -9.70 -3.45 2.19
N GLY A 22 -8.70 -4.12 1.67
CA GLY A 22 -8.73 -4.82 0.38
C GLY A 22 -8.51 -3.95 -0.85
N VAL A 23 -9.05 -2.72 -0.95
CA VAL A 23 -8.86 -1.83 -2.10
C VAL A 23 -8.27 -0.50 -1.63
N GLY A 24 -7.18 -0.09 -2.28
CA GLY A 24 -6.55 1.20 -2.01
C GLY A 24 -6.54 2.11 -3.23
N MET A 25 -6.35 3.40 -3.00
CA MET A 25 -6.08 4.39 -4.04
C MET A 25 -4.58 4.56 -4.20
N MET A 26 -4.05 4.26 -5.40
CA MET A 26 -2.67 4.57 -5.75
C MET A 26 -2.59 5.93 -6.41
N THR A 27 -1.80 6.82 -5.83
CA THR A 27 -1.52 8.16 -6.37
C THR A 27 -0.12 8.21 -6.96
N MET A 28 -0.03 8.68 -8.21
CA MET A 28 1.20 8.87 -8.97
C MET A 28 1.24 10.28 -9.53
N GLN A 29 2.44 10.80 -9.78
CA GLN A 29 2.65 12.10 -10.41
C GLN A 29 2.85 11.92 -11.91
N ASP A 30 2.15 12.71 -12.71
CA ASP A 30 2.41 12.85 -14.14
C ASP A 30 3.73 13.59 -14.36
N ASN A 31 4.64 12.99 -15.15
CA ASN A 31 5.97 13.54 -15.39
C ASN A 31 5.97 14.82 -16.25
N ALA A 32 4.94 15.02 -17.06
CA ALA A 32 4.87 16.16 -17.96
C ALA A 32 4.21 17.37 -17.30
N THR A 33 3.16 17.16 -16.50
CA THR A 33 2.36 18.23 -15.89
C THR A 33 2.66 18.45 -14.41
N GLY A 34 3.20 17.43 -13.72
CA GLY A 34 3.37 17.42 -12.27
C GLY A 34 2.08 17.18 -11.50
N GLU A 35 0.97 16.96 -12.17
CA GLU A 35 -0.33 16.69 -11.55
C GLU A 35 -0.35 15.33 -10.87
N LEU A 36 -1.15 15.20 -9.80
CA LEU A 36 -1.35 13.95 -9.09
C LEU A 36 -2.62 13.26 -9.57
N HIS A 37 -2.47 12.01 -10.00
CA HIS A 37 -3.56 11.16 -10.42
C HIS A 37 -3.70 9.95 -9.51
N SER A 38 -4.93 9.65 -9.10
CA SER A 38 -5.23 8.51 -8.23
C SER A 38 -6.12 7.51 -8.95
N ARG A 39 -5.85 6.21 -8.71
CA ARG A 39 -6.67 5.11 -9.23
C ARG A 39 -6.87 4.02 -8.20
N PRO A 40 -8.02 3.31 -8.21
CA PRO A 40 -8.22 2.18 -7.33
C PRO A 40 -7.33 1.00 -7.75
N MET A 41 -6.71 0.34 -6.76
CA MET A 41 -5.86 -0.81 -6.93
C MET A 41 -6.23 -1.89 -5.92
N MET A 42 -6.37 -3.13 -6.40
CA MET A 42 -6.65 -4.29 -5.56
C MET A 42 -5.34 -5.04 -5.27
N PRO A 43 -4.88 -5.10 -4.03
CA PRO A 43 -3.70 -5.87 -3.66
C PRO A 43 -3.90 -7.37 -3.91
N LEU A 44 -2.87 -8.01 -4.43
CA LEU A 44 -2.82 -9.46 -4.64
C LEU A 44 -2.06 -10.15 -3.52
N GLU A 45 -0.95 -9.57 -3.13
CA GLU A 45 -0.03 -10.10 -2.13
C GLU A 45 0.71 -8.97 -1.43
N ILE A 46 1.04 -9.16 -0.16
CA ILE A 46 2.04 -8.39 0.57
C ILE A 46 3.17 -9.35 0.89
N ASP A 47 4.35 -9.09 0.33
CA ASP A 47 5.51 -9.94 0.52
C ASP A 47 6.19 -9.72 1.89
N ASP A 48 7.25 -10.47 2.19
CA ASP A 48 8.00 -10.41 3.44
C ASP A 48 8.85 -9.13 3.61
N GLU A 49 9.02 -8.34 2.53
CA GLU A 49 9.62 -7.00 2.58
C GLU A 49 8.58 -5.87 2.71
N LEU A 50 7.33 -6.21 3.01
CA LEU A 50 6.17 -5.30 3.02
C LEU A 50 5.97 -4.57 1.69
N ALA A 51 6.32 -5.19 0.57
CA ALA A 51 5.94 -4.67 -0.73
C ALA A 51 4.55 -5.19 -1.10
N VAL A 52 3.71 -4.28 -1.62
CA VAL A 52 2.34 -4.58 -2.05
C VAL A 52 2.35 -4.84 -3.55
N LEU A 53 1.83 -6.00 -3.98
CA LEU A 53 1.82 -6.44 -5.36
C LEU A 53 0.42 -6.27 -5.95
N PHE A 54 0.36 -5.74 -7.17
CA PHE A 54 -0.88 -5.51 -7.92
C PHE A 54 -0.76 -6.02 -9.35
N PHE A 55 -1.89 -6.35 -9.99
CA PHE A 55 -1.96 -6.41 -11.44
C PHE A 55 -2.32 -5.04 -12.03
N THR A 56 -1.71 -4.70 -13.16
CA THR A 56 -2.07 -3.54 -13.95
C THR A 56 -1.67 -3.74 -15.41
N HIS A 57 -2.21 -2.93 -16.33
CA HIS A 57 -1.68 -2.82 -17.68
C HIS A 57 -0.46 -1.90 -17.70
N GLU A 58 0.62 -2.33 -18.36
CA GLU A 58 1.84 -1.53 -18.49
C GLU A 58 1.56 -0.14 -19.07
N SER A 59 0.72 -0.08 -20.11
CA SER A 59 0.36 1.18 -20.75
C SER A 59 -0.29 2.21 -19.81
N SER A 60 -0.92 1.75 -18.75
CA SER A 60 -1.54 2.62 -17.75
C SER A 60 -0.54 3.31 -16.83
N LEU A 61 0.74 2.92 -16.90
CA LEU A 61 1.83 3.49 -16.12
C LEU A 61 2.67 4.49 -16.92
N TYR A 62 2.47 4.56 -18.24
CA TYR A 62 3.26 5.46 -19.09
C TYR A 62 3.02 6.92 -18.72
N GLY A 63 4.11 7.67 -18.63
CA GLY A 63 4.09 9.09 -18.28
C GLY A 63 4.08 9.37 -16.78
N TYR A 64 3.95 8.35 -15.92
CA TYR A 64 3.92 8.55 -14.46
C TYR A 64 5.26 8.28 -13.79
N ALA A 65 5.57 9.05 -12.75
CA ALA A 65 6.69 8.79 -11.86
C ALA A 65 6.39 7.58 -10.97
N LEU A 66 7.29 6.59 -10.99
CA LEU A 66 7.18 5.37 -10.17
C LEU A 66 8.15 5.36 -8.98
N ASP A 67 9.09 6.29 -8.96
CA ASP A 67 10.09 6.45 -7.89
C ASP A 67 9.50 7.01 -6.59
N ARG A 68 8.29 7.58 -6.67
CA ARG A 68 7.51 8.02 -5.50
C ARG A 68 6.02 7.89 -5.78
N VAL A 69 5.40 6.94 -5.10
CA VAL A 69 3.96 6.71 -5.16
C VAL A 69 3.36 6.71 -3.76
N ASN A 70 2.06 6.99 -3.64
CA ASN A 70 1.32 6.82 -2.40
C ASN A 70 0.20 5.78 -2.61
N LEU A 71 0.05 4.88 -1.63
CA LEU A 71 -1.11 4.00 -1.51
C LEU A 71 -1.91 4.45 -0.28
N ALA A 72 -3.18 4.75 -0.47
CA ALA A 72 -4.10 5.11 0.61
C ALA A 72 -5.23 4.08 0.69
N PHE A 73 -5.38 3.46 1.86
CA PHE A 73 -6.46 2.53 2.18
C PHE A 73 -7.35 3.14 3.24
N ALA A 74 -8.66 3.00 3.10
CA ALA A 74 -9.62 3.60 4.02
C ALA A 74 -10.81 2.68 4.26
N ASP A 75 -11.09 2.40 5.52
CA ASP A 75 -12.31 1.79 6.01
C ASP A 75 -13.00 2.72 7.02
N PRO A 76 -13.91 3.59 6.55
CA PRO A 76 -14.63 4.52 7.43
C PRO A 76 -15.52 3.83 8.45
N ASP A 77 -16.03 2.64 8.14
CA ASP A 77 -16.90 1.89 9.05
C ASP A 77 -16.19 1.42 10.31
N HIS A 78 -14.91 1.05 10.15
CA HIS A 78 -14.05 0.65 11.28
C HIS A 78 -13.12 1.78 11.72
N ALA A 79 -13.18 2.96 11.09
CA ALA A 79 -12.27 4.09 11.29
C ALA A 79 -10.80 3.68 11.21
N SER A 80 -10.48 2.83 10.22
CA SER A 80 -9.15 2.32 9.95
C SER A 80 -8.63 2.89 8.66
N TYR A 81 -7.42 3.44 8.69
CA TYR A 81 -6.81 4.10 7.54
C TYR A 81 -5.33 3.75 7.49
N VAL A 82 -4.80 3.57 6.27
CA VAL A 82 -3.37 3.35 6.04
C VAL A 82 -2.91 4.23 4.89
N SER A 83 -1.79 4.91 5.06
CA SER A 83 -1.10 5.62 4.00
C SER A 83 0.32 5.09 3.88
N ILE A 84 0.69 4.60 2.69
CA ILE A 84 2.01 4.05 2.38
C ILE A 84 2.66 4.94 1.33
N VAL A 85 3.86 5.43 1.62
CA VAL A 85 4.73 6.06 0.62
C VAL A 85 5.79 5.06 0.22
N GLY A 86 5.98 4.87 -1.08
CA GLY A 86 6.92 3.90 -1.59
C GLY A 86 7.35 4.16 -3.03
N ARG A 87 8.07 3.19 -3.57
CA ARG A 87 8.52 3.15 -4.95
C ARG A 87 7.91 1.97 -5.65
N ALA A 88 7.39 2.18 -6.85
CA ALA A 88 6.83 1.14 -7.67
C ALA A 88 7.85 0.63 -8.69
N GLU A 89 7.88 -0.67 -8.89
CA GLU A 89 8.65 -1.35 -9.93
C GLU A 89 7.73 -2.26 -10.75
N VAL A 90 8.00 -2.32 -12.05
CA VAL A 90 7.24 -3.16 -12.99
C VAL A 90 7.95 -4.49 -13.16
N ILE A 91 7.23 -5.59 -12.91
CA ILE A 91 7.70 -6.96 -13.08
C ILE A 91 6.94 -7.60 -14.24
N LYS A 92 7.67 -8.00 -15.29
CA LYS A 92 7.12 -8.62 -16.51
C LYS A 92 7.34 -10.14 -16.54
N ASP A 93 7.68 -10.71 -15.40
CA ASP A 93 7.94 -12.15 -15.31
C ASP A 93 6.64 -12.96 -15.37
N VAL A 94 6.52 -13.80 -16.39
CA VAL A 94 5.36 -14.68 -16.60
C VAL A 94 5.16 -15.65 -15.43
N ALA A 95 6.24 -16.10 -14.78
CA ALA A 95 6.13 -16.98 -13.62
C ALA A 95 5.51 -16.25 -12.43
N ALA A 96 5.90 -15.00 -12.19
CA ALA A 96 5.30 -14.16 -11.15
C ALA A 96 3.83 -13.87 -11.44
N ILE A 97 3.48 -13.53 -12.69
CA ILE A 97 2.09 -13.31 -13.13
C ILE A 97 1.26 -14.57 -12.89
N THR A 98 1.75 -15.73 -13.34
CA THR A 98 1.04 -17.00 -13.20
C THR A 98 0.84 -17.38 -11.73
N ARG A 99 1.83 -17.16 -10.88
CA ARG A 99 1.77 -17.43 -9.45
C ARG A 99 0.70 -16.58 -8.73
N LEU A 100 0.59 -15.32 -9.14
CA LEU A 100 -0.35 -14.36 -8.54
C LEU A 100 -1.75 -14.42 -9.16
N TRP A 101 -1.90 -15.13 -10.29
CA TRP A 101 -3.15 -15.16 -11.02
C TRP A 101 -4.30 -15.75 -10.20
N THR A 102 -5.41 -15.04 -10.19
CA THR A 102 -6.68 -15.52 -9.64
C THR A 102 -7.81 -15.28 -10.64
N PRO A 103 -8.87 -16.11 -10.65
CA PRO A 103 -10.03 -15.89 -11.52
C PRO A 103 -10.69 -14.52 -11.34
N MET A 104 -10.53 -13.89 -10.19
CA MET A 104 -11.05 -12.55 -9.90
C MET A 104 -10.40 -11.46 -10.75
N ALA A 105 -9.21 -11.67 -11.30
CA ALA A 105 -8.54 -10.74 -12.20
C ALA A 105 -9.12 -10.74 -13.62
N LYS A 106 -9.81 -11.82 -14.02
CA LYS A 106 -10.31 -12.03 -15.39
C LYS A 106 -11.21 -10.90 -15.94
N PRO A 107 -12.07 -10.22 -15.18
CA PRO A 107 -12.87 -9.11 -15.70
C PRO A 107 -12.04 -7.95 -16.27
N TRP A 108 -10.82 -7.73 -15.75
CA TRP A 108 -9.91 -6.67 -16.18
C TRP A 108 -8.87 -7.15 -17.20
N PHE A 109 -8.56 -8.46 -17.21
CA PHE A 109 -7.53 -9.08 -18.07
C PHE A 109 -8.13 -10.28 -18.79
N GLN A 110 -8.88 -10.01 -19.87
CA GLN A 110 -9.70 -11.01 -20.56
C GLN A 110 -8.86 -12.14 -21.18
N GLU A 111 -7.62 -11.83 -21.62
CA GLU A 111 -6.69 -12.80 -22.19
C GLU A 111 -5.95 -13.61 -21.10
N GLY A 112 -6.23 -13.32 -19.83
CA GLY A 112 -5.66 -14.01 -18.67
C GLY A 112 -4.16 -13.75 -18.53
N VAL A 113 -3.42 -14.77 -18.10
CA VAL A 113 -1.96 -14.70 -17.92
C VAL A 113 -1.18 -14.49 -19.23
N GLY A 114 -1.84 -14.67 -20.38
CA GLY A 114 -1.27 -14.45 -21.71
C GLY A 114 -1.42 -13.01 -22.23
N ASP A 115 -2.09 -12.14 -21.48
CA ASP A 115 -2.27 -10.74 -21.87
C ASP A 115 -0.89 -10.04 -21.97
N PRO A 116 -0.52 -9.53 -23.17
CA PRO A 116 0.82 -8.97 -23.39
C PRO A 116 1.04 -7.65 -22.63
N GLY A 117 -0.04 -6.97 -22.22
CA GLY A 117 0.02 -5.73 -21.46
C GLY A 117 -0.03 -5.96 -19.93
N LEU A 118 -0.31 -7.17 -19.49
CA LEU A 118 -0.40 -7.49 -18.05
C LEU A 118 0.98 -7.51 -17.41
N VAL A 119 1.12 -6.74 -16.35
CA VAL A 119 2.33 -6.71 -15.53
C VAL A 119 1.98 -6.78 -14.04
N VAL A 120 2.94 -7.20 -13.23
CA VAL A 120 2.88 -7.03 -11.79
C VAL A 120 3.53 -5.69 -11.43
N LEU A 121 2.79 -4.85 -10.74
CA LEU A 121 3.33 -3.64 -10.11
C LEU A 121 3.63 -3.96 -8.66
N ARG A 122 4.91 -3.88 -8.28
CA ARG A 122 5.38 -4.08 -6.91
C ARG A 122 5.68 -2.74 -6.27
N VAL A 123 4.98 -2.36 -5.23
CA VAL A 123 5.18 -1.11 -4.49
C VAL A 123 5.93 -1.41 -3.21
N LYS A 124 7.24 -1.10 -3.18
CA LYS A 124 8.10 -1.28 -2.02
C LYS A 124 7.94 -0.10 -1.07
N LEU A 125 7.67 -0.37 0.19
CA LEU A 125 7.43 0.63 1.22
C LEU A 125 8.70 1.37 1.63
N ASP A 126 8.65 2.70 1.65
CA ASP A 126 9.65 3.58 2.27
C ASP A 126 9.20 4.08 3.65
N SER A 127 7.91 4.39 3.80
CA SER A 127 7.28 4.75 5.07
C SER A 127 5.79 4.49 5.02
N ALA A 128 5.20 4.23 6.17
CA ALA A 128 3.74 4.12 6.32
C ALA A 128 3.26 4.83 7.57
N GLU A 129 2.02 5.28 7.51
CA GLU A 129 1.25 5.77 8.65
C GLU A 129 -0.06 5.00 8.69
N TYR A 130 -0.50 4.66 9.88
CA TYR A 130 -1.83 4.07 10.06
C TYR A 130 -2.58 4.72 11.22
N TRP A 131 -3.88 4.71 11.09
CA TRP A 131 -4.84 5.11 12.11
C TRP A 131 -5.79 3.93 12.27
N ASP A 132 -5.89 3.41 13.46
CA ASP A 132 -6.77 2.28 13.78
C ASP A 132 -7.51 2.57 15.08
N ALA A 133 -8.81 2.77 14.94
CA ALA A 133 -9.69 2.91 16.09
C ALA A 133 -10.14 1.52 16.56
N ASN A 134 -9.29 0.79 17.22
CA ASN A 134 -9.46 -0.59 17.72
C ASN A 134 -10.72 -0.84 18.58
N SER A 135 -11.83 -0.12 18.34
CA SER A 135 -13.01 -0.13 19.17
C SER A 135 -14.30 -0.26 18.36
N SER A 136 -15.24 -1.01 18.90
CA SER A 136 -16.59 -1.11 18.34
C SER A 136 -17.22 0.26 18.11
N ARG A 137 -18.18 0.37 17.17
CA ARG A 137 -18.93 1.61 16.91
C ARG A 137 -19.48 2.24 18.19
N VAL A 138 -19.86 1.42 19.16
CA VAL A 138 -20.39 1.87 20.47
C VAL A 138 -19.29 2.55 21.29
N ILE A 139 -18.10 1.97 21.37
CA ILE A 139 -16.96 2.55 22.11
C ILE A 139 -16.50 3.86 21.45
N ARG A 140 -16.47 3.91 20.11
CA ARG A 140 -16.16 5.16 19.39
C ARG A 140 -17.18 6.26 19.62
N ALA A 141 -18.48 5.93 19.60
CA ALA A 141 -19.54 6.89 19.90
C ALA A 141 -19.43 7.43 21.33
N PHE A 142 -19.09 6.56 22.29
CA PHE A 142 -18.86 6.96 23.68
C PHE A 142 -17.60 7.83 23.83
N ALA A 143 -16.48 7.45 23.18
CA ALA A 143 -15.24 8.23 23.16
C ALA A 143 -15.46 9.61 22.51
N MET A 144 -16.24 9.68 21.43
CA MET A 144 -16.61 10.95 20.79
C MET A 144 -17.43 11.85 21.74
N ALA A 145 -18.43 11.28 22.39
CA ALA A 145 -19.26 12.03 23.35
C ALA A 145 -18.42 12.57 24.52
N THR A 146 -17.52 11.74 25.07
CA THR A 146 -16.63 12.17 26.17
C THR A 146 -15.60 13.20 25.71
N SER A 147 -15.09 13.09 24.47
CA SER A 147 -14.18 14.08 23.88
C SER A 147 -14.82 15.44 23.70
N VAL A 148 -16.08 15.47 23.25
CA VAL A 148 -16.86 16.73 23.13
C VAL A 148 -17.08 17.38 24.49
N LEU A 149 -17.38 16.58 25.52
CA LEU A 149 -17.59 17.10 26.88
C LEU A 149 -16.29 17.58 27.55
N ALA A 150 -15.17 16.92 27.26
CA ALA A 150 -13.88 17.27 27.85
C ALA A 150 -13.12 18.36 27.06
N GLY A 151 -13.52 18.66 25.82
CA GLY A 151 -12.81 19.58 24.93
C GLY A 151 -11.48 19.07 24.39
N GLU A 152 -11.18 17.78 24.60
CA GLU A 152 -9.94 17.11 24.17
C GLU A 152 -10.24 15.75 23.54
N PRO A 153 -9.43 15.29 22.53
CA PRO A 153 -9.60 13.97 21.94
C PRO A 153 -9.27 12.85 22.94
N ILE A 154 -10.25 12.06 23.35
CA ILE A 154 -10.08 10.95 24.28
C ILE A 154 -10.35 9.62 23.55
N GLY A 155 -9.34 8.74 23.48
CA GLY A 155 -9.51 7.34 23.04
C GLY A 155 -9.95 7.15 21.58
N LEU A 156 -9.62 8.09 20.67
CA LEU A 156 -10.05 8.05 19.27
C LEU A 156 -9.21 7.13 18.36
N GLY A 157 -8.34 6.31 18.93
CA GLY A 157 -7.54 5.33 18.20
C GLY A 157 -6.03 5.54 18.29
N VAL A 158 -5.27 4.62 17.71
CA VAL A 158 -3.79 4.66 17.62
C VAL A 158 -3.40 5.27 16.28
N HIS A 159 -2.52 6.28 16.32
CA HIS A 159 -1.82 6.79 15.14
C HIS A 159 -0.34 6.46 15.26
N LYS A 160 0.22 5.82 14.25
CA LYS A 160 1.65 5.48 14.23
C LYS A 160 2.25 5.69 12.86
N ARG A 161 3.50 6.16 12.85
CA ARG A 161 4.32 6.28 11.65
C ARG A 161 5.49 5.29 11.73
N VAL A 162 5.65 4.48 10.71
CA VAL A 162 6.74 3.53 10.54
C VAL A 162 7.59 3.94 9.35
N LYS A 163 8.91 3.93 9.49
CA LYS A 163 9.86 4.16 8.40
C LYS A 163 10.73 2.92 8.25
N THR A 164 10.88 2.44 7.02
CA THR A 164 11.87 1.44 6.70
C THR A 164 13.20 2.11 6.40
N THR A 165 14.32 1.54 6.84
CA THR A 165 15.65 2.03 6.44
C THR A 165 15.93 1.47 5.05
N PRO A 166 16.01 2.30 4.00
CA PRO A 166 16.25 1.79 2.65
C PRO A 166 17.60 1.09 2.57
N SER A 167 17.63 -0.16 2.14
CA SER A 167 18.85 -0.98 2.02
C SER A 167 19.95 -0.38 1.12
N TRP A 168 19.62 0.61 0.27
CA TRP A 168 20.58 1.31 -0.59
C TRP A 168 21.46 2.34 0.15
N ARG A 169 21.07 2.80 1.35
CA ARG A 169 21.90 3.73 2.14
C ARG A 169 23.20 3.10 2.63
N HIS A 170 23.30 1.77 2.68
CA HIS A 170 24.52 1.07 3.05
C HIS A 170 25.53 0.88 1.92
N ARG A 171 25.18 1.18 0.64
CA ARG A 171 26.08 0.96 -0.51
C ARG A 171 26.89 2.18 -0.94
N SER A 172 26.69 3.36 -0.38
CA SER A 172 27.34 4.61 -0.84
C SER A 172 28.51 5.11 0.01
N LEU A 173 28.96 4.37 1.02
CA LEU A 173 30.06 4.82 1.91
C LEU A 173 31.37 4.02 1.78
N THR A 174 31.47 3.02 0.89
CA THR A 174 32.70 2.22 0.75
C THR A 174 33.48 2.43 -0.54
N ASN A 175 33.19 3.45 -1.36
CA ASN A 175 33.92 3.65 -2.61
C ASN A 175 34.42 5.09 -2.80
N ARG A 176 34.99 5.70 -1.76
CA ARG A 176 35.87 6.86 -1.87
C ARG A 176 37.01 6.74 -0.88
N LEU A 177 37.98 5.90 -1.17
CA LEU A 177 39.37 5.96 -0.72
C LEU A 177 40.13 4.80 -1.39
N ALA A 178 40.53 4.96 -2.63
CA ALA A 178 41.69 4.33 -3.26
C ALA A 178 42.13 5.21 -4.41
#